data_7244f9ef9bdac06e76733a9f13dd5537
#
_entry.id   7244f9ef9bdac06e76733a9f13dd5537
#
_cell.length_a   1.000
_cell.length_b   1.000
_cell.length_c   1.000
_cell.angle_alpha   90.00
_cell.angle_beta   90.00
_cell.angle_gamma   90.00
#
_symmetry.space_group_name_H-M   'P 1'
#
loop_
_entity.id
_entity.type
_entity.pdbx_description
1 polymer ?
#
loop_
_entity_poly.entity_id
_entity_poly.type
_entity_poly.pdbx_seq_one_letter_code
_entity_poly.pdbx_strand_id
1 'polypeptide(L)'
;MYLFHFVDSKPTMAQLMMLKTSKGENVEIIPTIAPDWKQVGYLINFDPNGRKVDCIEADLAHKRNGSVICCQEMFKLWLDNRDATWENLIELLIDSKYEQLAKHVKNALGL
;
A
#
# COMPACT_ATOMS: atom_id res chain seq x y z
N MET A 1 20.63 -2.11 13.13
CA MET A 1 21.31 -1.35 12.17
C MET A 1 20.78 -1.48 10.79
N TYR A 2 20.79 -2.66 10.24
CA TYR A 2 20.27 -2.91 8.91
C TYR A 2 18.77 -2.68 8.79
N LEU A 3 18.06 -2.69 9.91
CA LEU A 3 16.61 -2.45 9.93
C LEU A 3 16.23 -1.07 9.41
N PHE A 4 17.10 -0.07 9.63
CA PHE A 4 16.84 1.28 9.13
C PHE A 4 16.76 1.34 7.62
N HIS A 5 17.53 0.52 6.94
CA HIS A 5 17.48 0.48 5.49
C HIS A 5 16.15 -0.04 4.97
N PHE A 6 15.54 -0.99 5.70
CA PHE A 6 14.23 -1.50 5.30
C PHE A 6 13.13 -0.45 5.47
N VAL A 7 13.11 0.27 6.59
CA VAL A 7 12.06 1.26 6.82
C VAL A 7 12.16 2.44 5.88
N ASP A 8 13.39 2.82 5.50
CA ASP A 8 13.63 3.93 4.58
C ASP A 8 13.56 3.50 3.12
N SER A 9 13.53 2.20 2.84
CA SER A 9 13.49 1.73 1.47
C SER A 9 12.08 1.79 0.91
N LYS A 10 12.02 1.90 -0.42
CA LYS A 10 10.76 1.96 -1.15
C LYS A 10 10.29 0.54 -1.45
N PRO A 11 9.03 0.21 -1.16
CA PRO A 11 8.48 -1.08 -1.59
C PRO A 11 8.38 -1.15 -3.11
N THR A 12 8.33 -2.35 -3.64
CA THR A 12 8.04 -2.57 -5.06
C THR A 12 6.58 -2.95 -5.23
N MET A 13 6.04 -2.76 -6.42
CA MET A 13 4.67 -3.18 -6.71
C MET A 13 4.48 -4.68 -6.46
N ALA A 14 5.47 -5.49 -6.82
CA ALA A 14 5.41 -6.93 -6.58
C ALA A 14 5.29 -7.25 -5.09
N GLN A 15 6.03 -6.53 -4.25
CA GLN A 15 5.96 -6.70 -2.79
C GLN A 15 4.61 -6.23 -2.23
N LEU A 16 4.05 -5.17 -2.80
CA LEU A 16 2.73 -4.68 -2.39
C LEU A 16 1.63 -5.68 -2.75
N MET A 17 1.81 -6.43 -3.82
CA MET A 17 0.86 -7.48 -4.19
C MET A 17 1.06 -8.72 -3.33
N MET A 18 2.30 -9.13 -3.09
CA MET A 18 2.61 -10.32 -2.31
C MET A 18 4.00 -10.18 -1.68
N LEU A 19 4.03 -10.09 -0.37
CA LEU A 19 5.26 -10.02 0.40
C LEU A 19 5.48 -11.34 1.12
N LYS A 20 6.61 -11.99 0.89
CA LYS A 20 6.92 -13.25 1.54
C LYS A 20 7.62 -13.04 2.87
N THR A 21 7.16 -13.76 3.89
CA THR A 21 7.84 -13.78 5.17
C THR A 21 9.00 -14.75 5.13
N SER A 22 9.86 -14.71 6.15
CA SER A 22 10.99 -15.64 6.29
C SER A 22 10.52 -17.09 6.45
N LYS A 23 9.26 -17.28 6.88
CA LYS A 23 8.68 -18.61 7.06
C LYS A 23 7.98 -19.13 5.79
N GLY A 24 8.05 -18.36 4.71
CA GLY A 24 7.40 -18.74 3.45
C GLY A 24 5.92 -18.39 3.35
N GLU A 25 5.37 -17.72 4.35
CA GLU A 25 3.99 -17.23 4.31
C GLU A 25 3.89 -16.00 3.41
N ASN A 26 2.70 -15.78 2.86
CA ASN A 26 2.44 -14.63 1.99
C ASN A 26 1.65 -13.57 2.74
N VAL A 27 2.08 -12.31 2.60
CA VAL A 27 1.34 -11.16 3.09
C VAL A 27 0.87 -10.37 1.88
N GLU A 28 -0.43 -10.31 1.67
CA GLU A 28 -1.02 -9.62 0.53
C GLU A 28 -1.51 -8.25 0.97
N ILE A 29 -0.78 -7.20 0.62
CA ILE A 29 -1.11 -5.84 1.04
C ILE A 29 -2.24 -5.27 0.18
N ILE A 30 -2.00 -5.10 -1.12
CA ILE A 30 -3.00 -4.53 -2.02
C ILE A 30 -4.29 -5.34 -2.03
N PRO A 31 -4.27 -6.67 -2.21
CA PRO A 31 -5.52 -7.42 -2.20
C PRO A 31 -6.32 -7.27 -0.90
N THR A 32 -5.64 -7.11 0.22
CA THR A 32 -6.30 -6.98 1.52
C THR A 32 -6.99 -5.62 1.67
N ILE A 33 -6.33 -4.53 1.27
CA ILE A 33 -6.87 -3.18 1.47
C ILE A 33 -7.70 -2.68 0.29
N ALA A 34 -7.72 -3.41 -0.81
CA ALA A 34 -8.41 -2.98 -2.03
C ALA A 34 -9.88 -2.58 -1.82
N PRO A 35 -10.67 -3.26 -0.98
CA PRO A 35 -12.05 -2.82 -0.73
C PRO A 35 -12.16 -1.39 -0.19
N ASP A 36 -11.12 -0.91 0.52
CA ASP A 36 -11.09 0.43 1.09
C ASP A 36 -10.09 1.34 0.38
N TRP A 37 -9.75 1.04 -0.87
CA TRP A 37 -8.68 1.72 -1.59
C TRP A 37 -8.86 3.24 -1.67
N LYS A 38 -10.10 3.72 -1.77
CA LYS A 38 -10.36 5.18 -1.83
C LYS A 38 -9.97 5.86 -0.52
N GLN A 39 -10.38 5.26 0.58
CA GLN A 39 -10.08 5.78 1.91
C GLN A 39 -8.57 5.82 2.14
N VAL A 40 -7.88 4.76 1.76
CA VAL A 40 -6.43 4.68 1.81
C VAL A 40 -5.81 5.76 0.91
N GLY A 41 -6.38 5.93 -0.28
CA GLY A 41 -5.90 6.93 -1.25
C GLY A 41 -6.01 8.36 -0.72
N TYR A 42 -7.06 8.68 0.00
CA TYR A 42 -7.20 10.01 0.59
C TYR A 42 -6.23 10.26 1.74
N LEU A 43 -5.81 9.20 2.43
CA LEU A 43 -4.84 9.31 3.51
C LEU A 43 -3.41 9.41 3.00
N ILE A 44 -3.15 8.91 1.81
CA ILE A 44 -1.83 9.03 1.19
C ILE A 44 -1.62 10.48 0.74
N ASN A 45 -0.58 11.10 1.23
CA ASN A 45 -0.36 12.53 1.08
C ASN A 45 0.22 12.94 -0.29
N PHE A 46 -0.09 12.20 -1.36
CA PHE A 46 0.33 12.55 -2.71
C PHE A 46 -0.79 13.19 -3.53
N ASP A 47 -2.01 13.20 -3.01
CA ASP A 47 -3.19 13.68 -3.72
C ASP A 47 -4.08 14.50 -2.78
N PRO A 48 -3.60 15.68 -2.34
CA PRO A 48 -4.29 16.45 -1.31
C PRO A 48 -5.72 16.88 -1.69
N ASN A 49 -6.01 16.96 -2.99
CA ASN A 49 -7.35 17.34 -3.46
C ASN A 49 -8.24 16.16 -3.83
N GLY A 50 -7.73 14.94 -3.75
CA GLY A 50 -8.47 13.74 -4.10
C GLY A 50 -8.75 13.58 -5.58
N ARG A 51 -8.20 14.42 -6.44
CA ARG A 51 -8.49 14.40 -7.88
C ARG A 51 -8.00 13.14 -8.55
N LYS A 52 -6.81 12.67 -8.18
CA LYS A 52 -6.24 11.45 -8.76
C LYS A 52 -7.06 10.24 -8.37
N VAL A 53 -7.48 10.18 -7.11
CA VAL A 53 -8.34 9.10 -6.62
C VAL A 53 -9.65 9.08 -7.39
N ASP A 54 -10.27 10.24 -7.58
CA ASP A 54 -11.53 10.36 -8.30
C ASP A 54 -11.39 9.96 -9.77
N CYS A 55 -10.29 10.33 -10.42
CA CYS A 55 -10.02 9.93 -11.80
C CYS A 55 -9.80 8.43 -11.91
N ILE A 56 -9.08 7.83 -10.98
CA ILE A 56 -8.86 6.39 -10.96
C ILE A 56 -10.21 5.66 -10.83
N GLU A 57 -11.05 6.13 -9.93
CA GLU A 57 -12.37 5.56 -9.75
C GLU A 57 -13.19 5.62 -11.03
N ALA A 58 -13.25 6.80 -11.64
CA ALA A 58 -14.04 7.00 -12.87
C ALA A 58 -13.56 6.08 -14.00
N ASP A 59 -12.24 5.89 -14.12
CA ASP A 59 -11.67 5.15 -15.24
C ASP A 59 -11.64 3.63 -15.03
N LEU A 60 -11.48 3.18 -13.79
CA LEU A 60 -11.12 1.79 -13.53
C LEU A 60 -12.08 1.02 -12.61
N ALA A 61 -12.85 1.70 -11.77
CA ALA A 61 -13.67 1.02 -10.76
C ALA A 61 -14.73 0.08 -11.35
N HIS A 62 -15.21 0.39 -12.57
CA HIS A 62 -16.23 -0.42 -13.24
C HIS A 62 -15.67 -1.67 -13.90
N LYS A 63 -14.36 -1.82 -13.95
CA LYS A 63 -13.74 -2.98 -14.57
C LYS A 63 -13.82 -4.20 -13.66
N ARG A 64 -13.63 -5.38 -14.25
CA ARG A 64 -13.53 -6.61 -13.48
C ARG A 64 -12.36 -6.48 -12.50
N ASN A 65 -12.58 -6.83 -11.24
CA ASN A 65 -11.63 -6.63 -10.15
C ASN A 65 -11.24 -5.15 -9.99
N GLY A 66 -12.21 -4.27 -10.21
CA GLY A 66 -11.99 -2.82 -10.21
C GLY A 66 -11.30 -2.27 -8.98
N SER A 67 -11.67 -2.74 -7.77
CA SER A 67 -11.04 -2.25 -6.55
C SER A 67 -9.55 -2.59 -6.48
N VAL A 68 -9.17 -3.80 -6.89
CA VAL A 68 -7.75 -4.20 -6.92
C VAL A 68 -7.00 -3.36 -7.95
N ILE A 69 -7.58 -3.19 -9.14
CA ILE A 69 -6.96 -2.41 -10.20
C ILE A 69 -6.79 -0.95 -9.79
N CYS A 70 -7.82 -0.37 -9.17
CA CYS A 70 -7.74 1.00 -8.64
C CYS A 70 -6.66 1.14 -7.58
N CYS A 71 -6.58 0.18 -6.67
CA CYS A 71 -5.59 0.16 -5.61
C CYS A 71 -4.18 0.07 -6.19
N GLN A 72 -3.97 -0.79 -7.17
CA GLN A 72 -2.68 -0.92 -7.86
C GLN A 72 -2.28 0.40 -8.52
N GLU A 73 -3.20 1.04 -9.23
CA GLU A 73 -2.92 2.31 -9.92
C GLU A 73 -2.59 3.41 -8.92
N MET A 74 -3.33 3.46 -7.83
CA MET A 74 -3.08 4.42 -6.75
C MET A 74 -1.68 4.24 -6.17
N PHE A 75 -1.28 3.03 -5.84
CA PHE A 75 0.04 2.76 -5.29
C PHE A 75 1.16 2.99 -6.31
N LYS A 76 0.88 2.75 -7.57
CA LYS A 76 1.83 3.05 -8.64
C LYS A 76 2.19 4.54 -8.64
N LEU A 77 1.19 5.41 -8.49
CA LEU A 77 1.41 6.85 -8.37
C LEU A 77 2.11 7.20 -7.06
N TRP A 78 1.72 6.56 -5.97
CA TRP A 78 2.34 6.79 -4.67
C TRP A 78 3.84 6.46 -4.68
N LEU A 79 4.22 5.39 -5.37
CA LEU A 79 5.61 4.94 -5.44
C LEU A 79 6.53 5.96 -6.11
N ASP A 80 5.98 6.91 -6.86
CA ASP A 80 6.77 7.99 -7.48
C ASP A 80 7.15 9.08 -6.47
N ASN A 81 6.61 9.05 -5.26
CA ASN A 81 6.90 10.03 -4.23
C ASN A 81 8.11 9.65 -3.41
N ARG A 82 8.81 10.67 -2.87
CA ARG A 82 9.94 10.45 -1.96
C ARG A 82 9.53 9.74 -0.69
N ASP A 83 8.30 10.00 -0.25
CA ASP A 83 7.78 9.48 1.01
C ASP A 83 7.22 8.07 0.88
N ALA A 84 7.37 7.45 -0.29
CA ALA A 84 6.91 6.08 -0.53
C ALA A 84 7.89 5.07 0.08
N THR A 85 7.89 4.99 1.39
CA THR A 85 8.76 4.10 2.16
C THR A 85 7.93 3.07 2.91
N TRP A 86 8.57 1.98 3.34
CA TRP A 86 7.93 0.97 4.18
C TRP A 86 7.41 1.57 5.47
N GLU A 87 8.17 2.48 6.09
CA GLU A 87 7.75 3.15 7.31
C GLU A 87 6.43 3.89 7.12
N ASN A 88 6.33 4.67 6.05
CA ASN A 88 5.11 5.43 5.77
C ASN A 88 3.95 4.52 5.40
N LEU A 89 4.22 3.41 4.72
CA LEU A 89 3.19 2.44 4.40
C LEU A 89 2.63 1.79 5.68
N ILE A 90 3.50 1.44 6.61
CA ILE A 90 3.09 0.83 7.88
C ILE A 90 2.21 1.81 8.65
N GLU A 91 2.60 3.08 8.73
CA GLU A 91 1.80 4.11 9.38
C GLU A 91 0.45 4.29 8.69
N LEU A 92 0.43 4.28 7.37
CA LEU A 92 -0.78 4.37 6.59
C LEU A 92 -1.74 3.22 6.90
N LEU A 93 -1.22 2.01 7.01
CA LEU A 93 -2.04 0.84 7.35
C LEU A 93 -2.64 0.97 8.74
N ILE A 94 -1.87 1.47 9.70
CA ILE A 94 -2.36 1.70 11.07
C ILE A 94 -3.47 2.76 11.05
N ASP A 95 -3.25 3.87 10.36
CA ASP A 95 -4.21 4.96 10.27
C ASP A 95 -5.50 4.55 9.54
N SER A 96 -5.40 3.58 8.65
CA SER A 96 -6.54 3.03 7.91
C SER A 96 -7.23 1.90 8.65
N LYS A 97 -6.83 1.62 9.88
CA LYS A 97 -7.37 0.56 10.75
C LYS A 97 -7.03 -0.86 10.26
N TYR A 98 -5.91 -0.99 9.56
CA TYR A 98 -5.36 -2.29 9.15
C TYR A 98 -4.17 -2.66 10.03
N GLU A 99 -4.36 -2.60 11.34
CA GLU A 99 -3.29 -2.80 12.32
C GLU A 99 -2.69 -4.20 12.26
N GLN A 100 -3.51 -5.22 12.04
CA GLN A 100 -3.03 -6.59 11.92
C GLN A 100 -2.17 -6.77 10.67
N LEU A 101 -2.61 -6.16 9.57
CA LEU A 101 -1.83 -6.20 8.35
C LEU A 101 -0.49 -5.49 8.54
N ALA A 102 -0.51 -4.32 9.20
CA ALA A 102 0.72 -3.59 9.52
C ALA A 102 1.69 -4.45 10.32
N LYS A 103 1.17 -5.19 11.29
CA LYS A 103 1.96 -6.10 12.12
C LYS A 103 2.59 -7.21 11.30
N HIS A 104 1.82 -7.80 10.38
CA HIS A 104 2.32 -8.84 9.51
C HIS A 104 3.41 -8.31 8.58
N VAL A 105 3.25 -7.09 8.07
CA VAL A 105 4.26 -6.44 7.23
C VAL A 105 5.54 -6.20 8.02
N LYS A 106 5.43 -5.69 9.24
CA LYS A 106 6.59 -5.51 10.12
C LYS A 106 7.34 -6.82 10.32
N ASN A 107 6.62 -7.89 10.63
CA ASN A 107 7.21 -9.21 10.85
C ASN A 107 7.92 -9.71 9.60
N ALA A 108 7.32 -9.53 8.42
CA ALA A 108 7.90 -9.94 7.16
C ALA A 108 9.20 -9.19 6.85
N LEU A 109 9.30 -7.94 7.30
CA LEU A 109 10.48 -7.11 7.10
C LEU A 109 11.53 -7.28 8.20
N GLY A 110 11.25 -8.09 9.21
CA GLY A 110 12.16 -8.29 10.32
C GLY A 110 12.16 -7.16 11.34
N LEU A 111 11.09 -6.41 11.39
CA LEU A 111 11.00 -5.25 12.31
C LEU A 111 10.34 -5.59 13.64
#